data_015f3d1fc3d8a1c57e06d1eaab76de49
#
_entry.id   015f3d1fc3d8a1c57e06d1eaab76de49
#
_cell.length_a   1.000
_cell.length_b   1.000
_cell.length_c   1.000
_cell.angle_alpha   90.00
_cell.angle_beta   90.00
_cell.angle_gamma   90.00
#
_symmetry.space_group_name_H-M   'P 1'
#
loop_
_entity.id
_entity.type
_entity.pdbx_description
1 polymer ?
#
loop_
_entity_poly.entity_id
_entity_poly.type
_entity_poly.pdbx_seq_one_letter_code
_entity_poly.pdbx_strand_id
1 'polypeptide(L)'
;MNLIIASEADTASINLRDRLLEMAEWEEDGEFDGEKIWNLSKDYGSFCLSGTRLITIKKLHIHAESIDRKWVEETGIDVKNIVFLSRHKAASGRPSLTVHPIGNWGKADYGGQEGRVSGASPQWMTGLLLNIYKNRLPGYDVCFEATHHGPLIDKPTMFLEIGSGEDQWELREPAETLIRSLLELEPAEGVTVVGIGGGHYTPRFTEAVLSHKVCLGHMVANYGLPSLTPTLLDDAIKASDAEGVYFHKKGMKKSDYRKWKEHADERRIRVFSQADYNKRDL
;
A
#
# COMPACT_ATOMS: atom_id res chain seq x y z
N MET A 1 -17.99 -1.89 -2.06
CA MET A 1 -17.29 -3.15 -1.80
C MET A 1 -15.77 -2.94 -1.89
N ASN A 2 -14.95 -3.89 -1.46
CA ASN A 2 -13.52 -3.86 -1.71
C ASN A 2 -13.16 -4.69 -2.95
N LEU A 3 -12.08 -4.33 -3.63
CA LEU A 3 -11.61 -4.99 -4.85
C LEU A 3 -10.16 -5.46 -4.67
N ILE A 4 -9.92 -6.74 -4.93
CA ILE A 4 -8.59 -7.33 -4.95
C ILE A 4 -8.22 -7.58 -6.42
N ILE A 5 -7.03 -7.18 -6.83
CA ILE A 5 -6.60 -7.24 -8.23
C ILE A 5 -5.32 -8.05 -8.34
N ALA A 6 -5.34 -9.08 -9.15
CA ALA A 6 -4.18 -9.85 -9.57
C ALA A 6 -3.81 -9.52 -11.03
N SER A 7 -2.58 -9.80 -11.42
CA SER A 7 -2.06 -9.61 -12.78
C SER A 7 -1.47 -10.89 -13.33
N GLU A 8 -1.88 -11.33 -14.54
CA GLU A 8 -1.28 -12.46 -15.23
C GLU A 8 0.18 -12.21 -15.64
N ALA A 9 0.56 -10.95 -15.77
CA ALA A 9 1.93 -10.56 -16.12
C ALA A 9 2.89 -10.54 -14.92
N ASP A 10 2.46 -11.04 -13.76
CA ASP A 10 3.22 -11.05 -12.51
C ASP A 10 3.10 -12.40 -11.79
N THR A 11 4.21 -13.13 -11.70
CA THR A 11 4.25 -14.47 -11.10
C THR A 11 3.85 -14.48 -9.62
N ALA A 12 4.32 -13.49 -8.82
CA ALA A 12 3.94 -13.39 -7.42
C ALA A 12 2.45 -13.05 -7.26
N SER A 13 1.93 -12.20 -8.15
CA SER A 13 0.50 -11.86 -8.18
C SER A 13 -0.38 -13.09 -8.40
N ILE A 14 0.00 -13.94 -9.35
CA ILE A 14 -0.71 -15.19 -9.64
C ILE A 14 -0.59 -16.17 -8.46
N ASN A 15 0.59 -16.32 -7.86
CA ASN A 15 0.76 -17.15 -6.67
C ASN A 15 -0.14 -16.68 -5.51
N LEU A 16 -0.16 -15.36 -5.24
CA LEU A 16 -1.03 -14.78 -4.21
C LEU A 16 -2.53 -15.00 -4.53
N ARG A 17 -2.95 -14.77 -5.78
CA ARG A 17 -4.33 -15.05 -6.22
C ARG A 17 -4.72 -16.50 -5.97
N ASP A 18 -3.88 -17.44 -6.38
CA ASP A 18 -4.18 -18.86 -6.26
C ASP A 18 -4.29 -19.28 -4.79
N ARG A 19 -3.43 -18.75 -3.91
CA ARG A 19 -3.58 -18.96 -2.45
C ARG A 19 -4.86 -18.35 -1.91
N LEU A 20 -5.24 -17.16 -2.38
CA LEU A 20 -6.47 -16.50 -1.96
C LEU A 20 -7.71 -17.32 -2.36
N LEU A 21 -7.72 -17.87 -3.57
CA LEU A 21 -8.80 -18.76 -4.04
C LEU A 21 -8.86 -20.08 -3.27
N GLU A 22 -7.70 -20.63 -2.85
CA GLU A 22 -7.65 -21.86 -2.04
C GLU A 22 -8.04 -21.64 -0.56
N MET A 23 -7.75 -20.49 0.00
CA MET A 23 -7.88 -20.23 1.44
C MET A 23 -9.24 -19.62 1.83
N ALA A 24 -10.06 -19.20 0.86
CA ALA A 24 -11.34 -18.57 1.12
C ALA A 24 -12.44 -19.14 0.18
N GLU A 25 -13.70 -18.89 0.52
CA GLU A 25 -14.85 -19.38 -0.22
C GLU A 25 -15.29 -18.36 -1.26
N TRP A 26 -15.22 -18.73 -2.54
CA TRP A 26 -15.50 -17.87 -3.70
C TRP A 26 -16.56 -18.44 -4.61
N GLU A 27 -17.36 -17.56 -5.20
CA GLU A 27 -18.34 -17.88 -6.22
C GLU A 27 -18.07 -17.06 -7.49
N GLU A 28 -18.30 -17.64 -8.67
CA GLU A 28 -18.20 -16.88 -9.92
C GLU A 28 -19.33 -15.85 -10.02
N ASP A 29 -18.98 -14.60 -10.38
CA ASP A 29 -19.91 -13.46 -10.43
C ASP A 29 -19.76 -12.63 -11.71
N GLY A 30 -19.72 -13.31 -12.85
CA GLY A 30 -19.56 -12.69 -14.16
C GLY A 30 -18.13 -12.52 -14.63
N GLU A 31 -17.92 -11.57 -15.52
CA GLU A 31 -16.62 -11.33 -16.17
C GLU A 31 -16.27 -9.83 -16.18
N PHE A 32 -14.98 -9.54 -16.07
CA PHE A 32 -14.41 -8.22 -16.24
C PHE A 32 -13.18 -8.33 -17.15
N ASP A 33 -13.14 -7.56 -18.24
CA ASP A 33 -12.07 -7.60 -19.25
C ASP A 33 -11.82 -8.99 -19.88
N GLY A 34 -12.90 -9.83 -19.90
CA GLY A 34 -12.86 -11.19 -20.40
C GLY A 34 -12.29 -12.23 -19.44
N GLU A 35 -12.05 -11.85 -18.18
CA GLU A 35 -11.62 -12.74 -17.09
C GLU A 35 -12.70 -12.83 -16.01
N LYS A 36 -12.73 -13.98 -15.29
CA LYS A 36 -13.74 -14.23 -14.25
C LYS A 36 -13.65 -13.20 -13.11
N ILE A 37 -14.81 -12.76 -12.67
CA ILE A 37 -14.99 -12.09 -11.38
C ILE A 37 -15.28 -13.15 -10.33
N TRP A 38 -14.53 -13.14 -9.24
CA TRP A 38 -14.77 -13.96 -8.07
C TRP A 38 -15.38 -13.11 -6.97
N ASN A 39 -16.51 -13.55 -6.43
CA ASN A 39 -17.21 -12.94 -5.31
C ASN A 39 -16.92 -13.72 -4.03
N LEU A 40 -16.41 -13.06 -3.00
CA LEU A 40 -16.25 -13.67 -1.69
C LEU A 40 -17.62 -13.95 -1.07
N SER A 41 -17.91 -15.22 -0.80
CA SER A 41 -19.22 -15.68 -0.33
C SER A 41 -19.39 -15.64 1.19
N LYS A 42 -18.28 -15.44 1.94
CA LYS A 42 -18.25 -15.47 3.40
C LYS A 42 -17.33 -14.36 3.95
N ASP A 43 -17.66 -13.86 5.14
CA ASP A 43 -16.84 -12.90 5.86
C ASP A 43 -15.62 -13.59 6.51
N TYR A 44 -14.44 -12.94 6.42
CA TYR A 44 -13.21 -13.40 7.07
C TYR A 44 -12.71 -12.34 8.06
N GLY A 45 -12.34 -11.16 7.60
CA GLY A 45 -12.00 -9.97 8.42
C GLY A 45 -12.76 -8.76 7.90
N SER A 46 -12.59 -7.61 8.52
CA SER A 46 -13.34 -6.40 8.15
C SER A 46 -13.06 -5.88 6.73
N PHE A 47 -11.92 -6.26 6.14
CA PHE A 47 -11.62 -5.94 4.74
C PHE A 47 -12.23 -6.97 3.79
N CYS A 48 -12.10 -8.26 4.09
CA CYS A 48 -12.57 -9.38 3.29
C CYS A 48 -13.99 -9.81 3.74
N LEU A 49 -14.95 -8.92 3.57
CA LEU A 49 -16.37 -9.19 3.79
C LEU A 49 -17.00 -9.86 2.56
N SER A 50 -18.07 -10.61 2.78
CA SER A 50 -18.93 -11.10 1.70
C SER A 50 -19.29 -9.96 0.76
N GLY A 51 -19.14 -10.20 -0.54
CA GLY A 51 -19.25 -9.16 -1.55
C GLY A 51 -17.94 -8.46 -1.95
N THR A 52 -16.80 -8.76 -1.31
CA THR A 52 -15.47 -8.40 -1.84
C THR A 52 -15.24 -9.14 -3.15
N ARG A 53 -14.71 -8.46 -4.16
CA ARG A 53 -14.43 -9.04 -5.48
C ARG A 53 -12.92 -9.23 -5.68
N LEU A 54 -12.59 -10.34 -6.37
CA LEU A 54 -11.25 -10.61 -6.90
C LEU A 54 -11.34 -10.66 -8.42
N ILE A 55 -10.48 -9.92 -9.08
CA ILE A 55 -10.31 -9.94 -10.54
C ILE A 55 -8.87 -10.21 -10.92
N THR A 56 -8.67 -10.72 -12.13
CA THR A 56 -7.35 -10.88 -12.75
C THR A 56 -7.29 -10.01 -14.00
N ILE A 57 -6.22 -9.23 -14.16
CA ILE A 57 -5.98 -8.41 -15.35
C ILE A 57 -4.81 -8.97 -16.17
N LYS A 58 -4.85 -8.80 -17.50
CA LYS A 58 -3.82 -9.33 -18.41
C LYS A 58 -2.52 -8.53 -18.39
N LYS A 59 -2.61 -7.21 -18.21
CA LYS A 59 -1.46 -6.30 -18.16
C LYS A 59 -0.85 -6.24 -16.78
N LEU A 60 0.43 -5.84 -16.70
CA LEU A 60 1.07 -5.56 -15.43
C LEU A 60 0.32 -4.44 -14.70
N HIS A 61 -0.01 -4.67 -13.44
CA HIS A 61 -0.87 -3.79 -12.63
C HIS A 61 -0.38 -2.34 -12.49
N ILE A 62 0.94 -2.07 -12.54
CA ILE A 62 1.47 -0.69 -12.54
C ILE A 62 0.97 0.17 -13.73
N HIS A 63 0.40 -0.47 -14.76
CA HIS A 63 -0.21 0.17 -15.93
C HIS A 63 -1.75 0.07 -15.95
N ALA A 64 -2.37 -0.29 -14.84
CA ALA A 64 -3.83 -0.41 -14.72
C ALA A 64 -4.49 0.95 -14.40
N GLU A 65 -4.13 1.99 -15.18
CA GLU A 65 -4.65 3.35 -15.00
C GLU A 65 -6.19 3.38 -14.94
N SER A 66 -6.71 4.10 -13.94
CA SER A 66 -8.16 4.32 -13.75
C SER A 66 -9.00 3.04 -13.73
N ILE A 67 -8.44 1.91 -13.27
CA ILE A 67 -9.16 0.62 -13.23
C ILE A 67 -10.38 0.69 -12.32
N ASP A 68 -10.37 1.52 -11.29
CA ASP A 68 -11.50 1.81 -10.43
C ASP A 68 -12.70 2.38 -11.21
N ARG A 69 -12.44 3.33 -12.12
CA ARG A 69 -13.47 3.92 -12.98
C ARG A 69 -13.97 2.90 -14.01
N LYS A 70 -13.03 2.19 -14.68
CA LYS A 70 -13.39 1.13 -15.63
C LYS A 70 -14.26 0.06 -14.97
N TRP A 71 -13.92 -0.35 -13.74
CA TRP A 71 -14.73 -1.29 -12.98
C TRP A 71 -16.16 -0.79 -12.77
N VAL A 72 -16.33 0.46 -12.32
CA VAL A 72 -17.68 1.04 -12.10
C VAL A 72 -18.44 1.19 -13.41
N GLU A 73 -17.80 1.58 -14.51
CA GLU A 73 -18.43 1.70 -15.83
C GLU A 73 -18.93 0.36 -16.36
N GLU A 74 -18.18 -0.74 -16.17
CA GLU A 74 -18.57 -2.07 -16.69
C GLU A 74 -19.55 -2.81 -15.77
N THR A 75 -19.42 -2.66 -14.45
CA THR A 75 -20.22 -3.44 -13.48
C THR A 75 -21.33 -2.66 -12.79
N GLY A 76 -21.27 -1.34 -12.77
CA GLY A 76 -22.14 -0.48 -11.98
C GLY A 76 -21.90 -0.53 -10.47
N ILE A 77 -20.87 -1.25 -10.00
CA ILE A 77 -20.60 -1.49 -8.57
C ILE A 77 -19.50 -0.53 -8.07
N ASP A 78 -19.81 0.30 -7.05
CA ASP A 78 -18.83 1.21 -6.46
C ASP A 78 -17.78 0.50 -5.60
N VAL A 79 -16.53 0.94 -5.71
CA VAL A 79 -15.36 0.43 -4.98
C VAL A 79 -14.99 1.36 -3.84
N LYS A 80 -14.76 0.80 -2.65
CA LYS A 80 -14.31 1.55 -1.47
C LYS A 80 -12.78 1.53 -1.32
N ASN A 81 -12.17 0.36 -1.45
CA ASN A 81 -10.73 0.19 -1.35
C ASN A 81 -10.24 -0.84 -2.38
N ILE A 82 -8.99 -0.70 -2.81
CA ILE A 82 -8.33 -1.59 -3.76
C ILE A 82 -7.05 -2.15 -3.15
N VAL A 83 -6.82 -3.46 -3.33
CA VAL A 83 -5.54 -4.10 -3.03
C VAL A 83 -5.01 -4.74 -4.30
N PHE A 84 -3.80 -4.38 -4.70
CA PHE A 84 -3.05 -5.10 -5.73
C PHE A 84 -2.17 -6.16 -5.11
N LEU A 85 -2.29 -7.39 -5.60
CA LEU A 85 -1.39 -8.49 -5.29
C LEU A 85 -0.19 -8.41 -6.25
N SER A 86 1.04 -8.37 -5.73
CA SER A 86 2.18 -7.97 -6.55
C SER A 86 3.50 -8.60 -6.11
N ARG A 87 4.51 -8.47 -6.98
CA ARG A 87 5.91 -8.75 -6.67
C ARG A 87 6.65 -7.48 -6.33
N HIS A 88 7.53 -7.56 -5.33
CA HIS A 88 8.61 -6.61 -5.13
C HIS A 88 9.90 -7.13 -5.77
N LYS A 89 10.65 -6.23 -6.46
CA LYS A 89 11.96 -6.55 -7.02
C LYS A 89 13.03 -5.60 -6.51
N ALA A 90 14.04 -6.15 -5.84
CA ALA A 90 15.17 -5.38 -5.34
C ALA A 90 16.50 -6.06 -5.62
N ALA A 91 17.53 -5.26 -5.93
CA ALA A 91 18.88 -5.74 -6.19
C ALA A 91 19.55 -6.43 -4.97
N SER A 92 19.05 -6.17 -3.77
CA SER A 92 19.56 -6.80 -2.54
C SER A 92 19.28 -8.30 -2.46
N GLY A 93 18.24 -8.79 -3.15
CA GLY A 93 17.76 -10.18 -3.08
C GLY A 93 17.27 -10.62 -1.69
N ARG A 94 17.16 -9.69 -0.71
CA ARG A 94 16.70 -10.04 0.66
C ARG A 94 15.21 -10.33 0.64
N PRO A 95 14.77 -11.50 1.14
CA PRO A 95 13.35 -11.81 1.22
C PRO A 95 12.58 -10.74 1.99
N SER A 96 11.45 -10.31 1.46
CA SER A 96 10.62 -9.27 2.09
C SER A 96 9.14 -9.47 1.81
N LEU A 97 8.32 -9.01 2.75
CA LEU A 97 6.88 -8.91 2.64
C LEU A 97 6.54 -7.44 2.88
N THR A 98 5.98 -6.78 1.87
CA THR A 98 5.85 -5.33 1.89
C THR A 98 4.44 -4.86 1.58
N VAL A 99 4.12 -3.66 2.08
CA VAL A 99 2.87 -2.94 1.81
C VAL A 99 3.22 -1.50 1.50
N HIS A 100 2.58 -0.90 0.48
CA HIS A 100 2.83 0.50 0.17
C HIS A 100 1.68 1.18 -0.57
N PRO A 101 1.58 2.52 -0.46
CA PRO A 101 0.70 3.35 -1.28
C PRO A 101 1.39 3.67 -2.60
N ILE A 102 0.63 4.04 -3.62
CA ILE A 102 1.11 4.27 -4.99
C ILE A 102 1.06 5.74 -5.41
N GLY A 103 2.00 6.14 -6.25
CA GLY A 103 2.12 7.47 -6.81
C GLY A 103 3.55 7.83 -7.21
N ASN A 104 3.70 8.91 -7.95
CA ASN A 104 4.98 9.40 -8.43
C ASN A 104 5.28 10.81 -7.89
N TRP A 105 6.37 10.96 -7.15
CA TRP A 105 6.83 12.26 -6.67
C TRP A 105 7.46 13.11 -7.80
N GLY A 106 7.88 12.49 -8.89
CA GLY A 106 8.46 13.08 -10.08
C GLY A 106 8.01 12.29 -11.30
N LYS A 107 8.98 11.85 -12.12
CA LYS A 107 8.73 11.08 -13.34
C LYS A 107 7.96 9.80 -13.09
N ALA A 108 7.12 9.42 -14.04
CA ALA A 108 6.28 8.22 -14.00
C ALA A 108 6.87 7.08 -14.87
N ASP A 109 8.12 6.70 -14.61
CA ASP A 109 8.83 5.69 -15.40
C ASP A 109 8.21 4.28 -15.27
N TYR A 110 7.42 4.05 -14.22
CA TYR A 110 6.76 2.77 -13.90
C TYR A 110 5.25 2.95 -13.72
N GLY A 111 4.57 3.53 -14.72
CA GLY A 111 3.12 3.75 -14.69
C GLY A 111 2.69 4.91 -13.81
N GLY A 112 1.42 5.25 -13.85
CA GLY A 112 0.87 6.43 -13.21
C GLY A 112 1.13 7.72 -13.99
N GLN A 113 1.10 8.86 -13.31
CA GLN A 113 1.35 10.17 -13.88
C GLN A 113 2.43 10.92 -13.09
N GLU A 114 3.21 11.74 -13.79
CA GLU A 114 4.25 12.55 -13.18
C GLU A 114 3.68 13.52 -12.14
N GLY A 115 4.29 13.54 -10.95
CA GLY A 115 3.87 14.42 -9.87
C GLY A 115 2.42 14.19 -9.40
N ARG A 116 1.94 12.97 -9.41
CA ARG A 116 0.60 12.59 -8.95
C ARG A 116 0.65 11.39 -8.00
N VAL A 117 -0.18 11.42 -6.97
CA VAL A 117 -0.40 10.29 -6.05
C VAL A 117 -1.84 9.80 -6.12
N SER A 118 -2.05 8.51 -5.91
CA SER A 118 -3.37 7.89 -5.83
C SER A 118 -3.99 8.06 -4.45
N GLY A 119 -5.26 7.72 -4.26
CA GLY A 119 -5.83 7.59 -2.93
C GLY A 119 -5.07 6.55 -2.10
N ALA A 120 -4.71 6.85 -0.86
CA ALA A 120 -4.08 5.91 0.05
C ALA A 120 -5.12 5.30 1.01
N SER A 121 -4.78 4.14 1.61
CA SER A 121 -5.61 3.42 2.59
C SER A 121 -4.87 3.29 3.93
N PRO A 122 -4.59 4.36 4.69
CA PRO A 122 -3.64 4.35 5.81
C PRO A 122 -3.98 3.33 6.90
N GLN A 123 -5.25 3.26 7.33
CA GLN A 123 -5.69 2.34 8.39
C GLN A 123 -5.61 0.88 7.93
N TRP A 124 -6.04 0.58 6.70
CA TRP A 124 -5.97 -0.76 6.13
C TRP A 124 -4.53 -1.19 5.86
N MET A 125 -3.74 -0.31 5.30
CA MET A 125 -2.31 -0.54 5.01
C MET A 125 -1.50 -0.79 6.29
N THR A 126 -1.77 -0.02 7.34
CA THR A 126 -1.15 -0.20 8.65
C THR A 126 -1.62 -1.49 9.32
N GLY A 127 -2.92 -1.80 9.28
CA GLY A 127 -3.47 -3.05 9.81
C GLY A 127 -2.87 -4.27 9.11
N LEU A 128 -2.74 -4.20 7.79
CA LEU A 128 -2.13 -5.29 7.01
C LEU A 128 -0.66 -5.50 7.38
N LEU A 129 0.13 -4.44 7.51
CA LEU A 129 1.51 -4.55 7.97
C LEU A 129 1.62 -5.19 9.37
N LEU A 130 0.75 -4.81 10.29
CA LEU A 130 0.71 -5.36 11.65
C LEU A 130 0.40 -6.87 11.63
N ASN A 131 -0.58 -7.30 10.80
CA ASN A 131 -0.90 -8.71 10.65
C ASN A 131 0.25 -9.50 10.01
N ILE A 132 0.89 -8.97 8.96
CA ILE A 132 2.07 -9.59 8.34
C ILE A 132 3.20 -9.70 9.37
N TYR A 133 3.45 -8.66 10.16
CA TYR A 133 4.48 -8.68 11.19
C TYR A 133 4.21 -9.71 12.29
N LYS A 134 2.95 -9.86 12.71
CA LYS A 134 2.52 -10.90 13.66
C LYS A 134 2.74 -12.31 13.11
N ASN A 135 2.45 -12.52 11.83
CA ASN A 135 2.55 -13.81 11.13
C ASN A 135 3.90 -14.01 10.41
N ARG A 136 4.89 -13.12 10.62
CA ARG A 136 6.12 -13.07 9.84
C ARG A 136 6.90 -14.36 9.82
N LEU A 137 7.48 -14.65 8.66
CA LEU A 137 8.35 -15.79 8.45
C LEU A 137 9.80 -15.48 8.86
N PRO A 138 10.53 -16.46 9.45
CA PRO A 138 11.96 -16.32 9.67
C PRO A 138 12.70 -15.99 8.36
N GLY A 139 13.59 -15.00 8.40
CA GLY A 139 14.39 -14.60 7.24
C GLY A 139 13.72 -13.61 6.30
N TYR A 140 12.44 -13.27 6.51
CA TYR A 140 11.75 -12.24 5.75
C TYR A 140 11.73 -10.90 6.50
N ASP A 141 12.13 -9.82 5.83
CA ASP A 141 11.90 -8.46 6.31
C ASP A 141 10.44 -8.07 6.10
N VAL A 142 9.80 -7.46 7.10
CA VAL A 142 8.43 -6.93 6.99
C VAL A 142 8.48 -5.42 7.14
N CYS A 143 8.09 -4.68 6.12
CA CYS A 143 8.15 -3.22 6.15
C CYS A 143 7.16 -2.55 5.18
N PHE A 144 6.94 -1.26 5.38
CA PHE A 144 6.41 -0.41 4.34
C PHE A 144 7.49 -0.10 3.30
N GLU A 145 7.03 0.20 2.07
CA GLU A 145 7.82 0.91 1.08
C GLU A 145 7.31 2.35 0.93
N ALA A 146 8.21 3.26 0.59
CA ALA A 146 7.84 4.63 0.25
C ALA A 146 6.91 4.64 -0.96
N THR A 147 6.03 5.63 -1.06
CA THR A 147 5.15 5.82 -2.23
C THR A 147 5.98 5.85 -3.51
N HIS A 148 5.66 4.99 -4.45
CA HIS A 148 6.30 4.90 -5.76
C HIS A 148 5.37 4.26 -6.78
N HIS A 149 5.71 4.36 -8.05
CA HIS A 149 5.04 3.85 -9.25
C HIS A 149 3.52 4.05 -9.35
N GLY A 150 2.95 3.68 -10.50
CA GLY A 150 1.50 3.66 -10.77
C GLY A 150 0.80 2.39 -10.33
N PRO A 151 -0.44 2.24 -10.73
CA PRO A 151 -1.22 3.14 -11.58
C PRO A 151 -1.75 4.39 -10.85
N LEU A 152 -2.27 5.38 -11.58
CA LEU A 152 -3.04 6.46 -10.96
C LEU A 152 -4.50 6.04 -10.81
N ILE A 153 -4.98 6.02 -9.56
CA ILE A 153 -6.31 5.56 -9.15
C ILE A 153 -6.89 6.57 -8.17
N ASP A 154 -8.18 6.88 -8.28
CA ASP A 154 -8.85 7.82 -7.37
C ASP A 154 -9.21 7.17 -6.02
N LYS A 155 -9.56 5.88 -6.04
CA LYS A 155 -9.98 5.15 -4.83
C LYS A 155 -8.81 4.82 -3.92
N PRO A 156 -9.02 4.73 -2.59
CA PRO A 156 -8.02 4.29 -1.65
C PRO A 156 -7.41 2.94 -2.06
N THR A 157 -6.09 2.93 -2.26
CA THR A 157 -5.38 1.80 -2.88
C THR A 157 -4.09 1.49 -2.13
N MET A 158 -3.74 0.20 -2.08
CA MET A 158 -2.46 -0.30 -1.57
C MET A 158 -1.96 -1.47 -2.40
N PHE A 159 -0.65 -1.68 -2.40
CA PHE A 159 0.02 -2.88 -2.92
C PHE A 159 0.42 -3.79 -1.78
N LEU A 160 0.31 -5.09 -2.01
CA LEU A 160 0.73 -6.18 -1.14
C LEU A 160 1.70 -7.07 -1.91
N GLU A 161 2.96 -7.16 -1.47
CA GLU A 161 4.02 -7.69 -2.31
C GLU A 161 4.89 -8.76 -1.64
N ILE A 162 5.27 -9.79 -2.45
CA ILE A 162 6.34 -10.74 -2.12
C ILE A 162 7.64 -10.26 -2.78
N GLY A 163 8.70 -10.11 -2.02
CA GLY A 163 10.04 -9.75 -2.50
C GLY A 163 11.14 -10.64 -1.94
N SER A 164 12.33 -10.46 -2.49
CA SER A 164 12.74 -9.42 -3.44
C SER A 164 13.22 -9.96 -4.78
N GLY A 165 12.89 -11.20 -5.17
CA GLY A 165 13.34 -11.79 -6.41
C GLY A 165 12.55 -13.04 -6.79
N GLU A 166 12.92 -13.62 -7.94
CA GLU A 166 12.24 -14.78 -8.53
C GLU A 166 12.22 -15.98 -7.59
N ASP A 167 13.27 -16.17 -6.79
CA ASP A 167 13.37 -17.26 -5.80
C ASP A 167 12.26 -17.19 -4.71
N GLN A 168 11.63 -16.02 -4.48
CA GLN A 168 10.60 -15.83 -3.47
C GLN A 168 9.19 -15.77 -4.07
N TRP A 169 9.04 -15.31 -5.34
CA TRP A 169 7.72 -15.02 -5.90
C TRP A 169 6.80 -16.23 -6.05
N GLU A 170 7.38 -17.42 -6.29
CA GLU A 170 6.63 -18.67 -6.47
C GLU A 170 6.48 -19.48 -5.17
N LEU A 171 7.12 -19.05 -4.08
CA LEU A 171 7.06 -19.80 -2.82
C LEU A 171 5.66 -19.73 -2.21
N ARG A 172 5.18 -20.88 -1.78
CA ARG A 172 3.85 -21.04 -1.19
C ARG A 172 3.75 -20.36 0.17
N GLU A 173 4.72 -20.55 1.03
CA GLU A 173 4.67 -20.12 2.43
C GLU A 173 4.57 -18.58 2.61
N PRO A 174 5.37 -17.72 1.92
CA PRO A 174 5.19 -16.29 1.98
C PRO A 174 3.86 -15.84 1.39
N ALA A 175 3.37 -16.48 0.31
CA ALA A 175 2.07 -16.17 -0.26
C ALA A 175 0.93 -16.48 0.72
N GLU A 176 0.93 -17.66 1.37
CA GLU A 176 -0.05 -18.02 2.40
C GLU A 176 -0.01 -17.05 3.60
N THR A 177 1.19 -16.61 3.99
CA THR A 177 1.36 -15.63 5.08
C THR A 177 0.69 -14.29 4.74
N LEU A 178 0.92 -13.77 3.53
CA LEU A 178 0.30 -12.53 3.07
C LEU A 178 -1.22 -12.67 2.94
N ILE A 179 -1.69 -13.76 2.35
CA ILE A 179 -3.12 -13.98 2.16
C ILE A 179 -3.85 -14.18 3.48
N ARG A 180 -3.29 -14.93 4.43
CA ARG A 180 -3.86 -15.02 5.78
C ARG A 180 -3.95 -13.63 6.42
N SER A 181 -2.89 -12.84 6.31
CA SER A 181 -2.88 -11.48 6.86
C SER A 181 -3.91 -10.56 6.21
N LEU A 182 -4.19 -10.75 4.92
CA LEU A 182 -5.24 -10.02 4.18
C LEU A 182 -6.65 -10.49 4.56
N LEU A 183 -6.86 -11.80 4.67
CA LEU A 183 -8.17 -12.36 5.06
C LEU A 183 -8.57 -11.93 6.48
N GLU A 184 -7.62 -11.89 7.42
CA GLU A 184 -7.83 -11.48 8.81
C GLU A 184 -7.67 -9.95 9.02
N LEU A 185 -7.71 -9.14 7.94
CA LEU A 185 -7.40 -7.72 8.02
C LEU A 185 -8.47 -6.91 8.73
N GLU A 186 -8.04 -6.22 9.79
CA GLU A 186 -8.78 -5.18 10.49
C GLU A 186 -8.11 -3.82 10.31
N PRO A 187 -8.86 -2.70 10.25
CA PRO A 187 -8.27 -1.38 10.12
C PRO A 187 -7.54 -1.02 11.42
N ALA A 188 -6.31 -0.53 11.30
CA ALA A 188 -5.56 -0.08 12.45
C ALA A 188 -6.11 1.24 13.02
N GLU A 189 -6.10 1.36 14.34
CA GLU A 189 -6.36 2.62 15.03
C GLU A 189 -5.09 3.49 15.08
N GLY A 190 -5.26 4.80 14.98
CA GLY A 190 -4.18 5.75 15.16
C GLY A 190 -4.36 7.04 14.37
N VAL A 191 -3.53 8.02 14.69
CA VAL A 191 -3.42 9.29 13.95
C VAL A 191 -2.86 9.00 12.57
N THR A 192 -3.47 9.53 11.53
CA THR A 192 -2.98 9.38 10.15
C THR A 192 -2.00 10.48 9.78
N VAL A 193 -0.84 10.09 9.24
CA VAL A 193 0.21 11.04 8.84
C VAL A 193 0.84 10.69 7.49
N VAL A 194 1.35 11.71 6.80
CA VAL A 194 2.27 11.55 5.67
C VAL A 194 3.70 11.47 6.21
N GLY A 195 4.42 10.42 5.83
CA GLY A 195 5.82 10.23 6.21
C GLY A 195 6.78 10.99 5.29
N ILE A 196 7.78 11.69 5.82
CA ILE A 196 8.77 12.43 5.01
C ILE A 196 10.19 12.08 5.42
N GLY A 197 10.99 11.60 4.46
CA GLY A 197 12.42 11.31 4.62
C GLY A 197 12.74 9.83 4.80
N GLY A 198 14.01 9.51 4.81
CA GLY A 198 14.52 8.15 4.91
C GLY A 198 14.68 7.44 3.57
N GLY A 199 14.94 6.15 3.62
CA GLY A 199 15.12 5.29 2.45
C GLY A 199 13.81 4.69 1.95
N HIS A 200 13.91 3.89 0.88
CA HIS A 200 12.78 3.24 0.21
C HIS A 200 11.95 2.34 1.15
N TYR A 201 12.60 1.51 1.94
CA TYR A 201 11.93 0.58 2.88
C TYR A 201 11.45 1.23 4.19
N THR A 202 11.51 2.53 4.31
CA THR A 202 10.92 3.36 5.38
C THR A 202 11.01 2.76 6.79
N PRO A 203 12.18 2.30 7.28
CA PRO A 203 12.29 1.56 8.54
C PRO A 203 11.79 2.35 9.75
N ARG A 204 11.95 3.67 9.73
CA ARG A 204 11.47 4.54 10.82
C ARG A 204 9.95 4.59 10.90
N PHE A 205 9.26 4.57 9.76
CA PHE A 205 7.81 4.59 9.72
C PHE A 205 7.24 3.21 10.08
N THR A 206 7.87 2.14 9.61
CA THR A 206 7.57 0.77 10.03
C THR A 206 7.72 0.61 11.55
N GLU A 207 8.85 1.05 12.14
CA GLU A 207 9.06 1.03 13.59
C GLU A 207 7.99 1.83 14.36
N ALA A 208 7.60 3.00 13.81
CA ALA A 208 6.59 3.84 14.45
C ALA A 208 5.23 3.14 14.54
N VAL A 209 4.74 2.50 13.48
CA VAL A 209 3.45 1.80 13.50
C VAL A 209 3.47 0.52 14.34
N LEU A 210 4.61 -0.16 14.41
CA LEU A 210 4.78 -1.34 15.27
C LEU A 210 4.74 -0.98 16.77
N SER A 211 5.17 0.21 17.13
CA SER A 211 5.29 0.62 18.54
C SER A 211 4.23 1.62 19.01
N HIS A 212 3.52 2.28 18.10
CA HIS A 212 2.58 3.35 18.42
C HIS A 212 1.31 3.30 17.56
N LYS A 213 0.22 3.89 18.06
CA LYS A 213 -1.05 4.06 17.34
C LYS A 213 -0.94 5.23 16.34
N VAL A 214 -0.25 4.99 15.25
CA VAL A 214 -0.11 5.88 14.10
C VAL A 214 -0.37 5.08 12.83
N CYS A 215 -1.02 5.69 11.84
CA CYS A 215 -1.27 5.12 10.52
C CYS A 215 -0.51 5.92 9.47
N LEU A 216 0.21 5.23 8.58
CA LEU A 216 0.95 5.87 7.51
C LEU A 216 0.11 5.91 6.22
N GLY A 217 -0.04 7.13 5.69
CA GLY A 217 -0.52 7.34 4.34
C GLY A 217 0.63 7.32 3.33
N HIS A 218 0.75 8.36 2.51
CA HIS A 218 1.89 8.48 1.61
C HIS A 218 3.20 8.67 2.35
N MET A 219 4.30 8.16 1.76
CA MET A 219 5.64 8.26 2.33
C MET A 219 6.63 8.73 1.27
N VAL A 220 7.29 9.88 1.52
CA VAL A 220 8.26 10.49 0.62
C VAL A 220 9.66 10.10 1.06
N ALA A 221 10.32 9.18 0.34
CA ALA A 221 11.73 8.88 0.57
C ALA A 221 12.65 10.01 0.10
N ASN A 222 13.91 10.01 0.56
CA ASN A 222 14.89 11.05 0.21
C ASN A 222 15.08 11.27 -1.29
N TYR A 223 14.96 10.21 -2.11
CA TYR A 223 15.07 10.32 -3.57
C TYR A 223 13.87 11.05 -4.19
N GLY A 224 12.72 11.08 -3.54
CA GLY A 224 11.52 11.81 -3.98
C GLY A 224 11.52 13.30 -3.57
N LEU A 225 12.30 13.68 -2.53
CA LEU A 225 12.34 15.04 -2.02
C LEU A 225 12.72 16.12 -3.06
N PRO A 226 13.65 15.88 -3.99
CA PRO A 226 13.98 16.88 -5.02
C PRO A 226 12.80 17.24 -5.94
N SER A 227 11.88 16.31 -6.17
CA SER A 227 10.70 16.50 -7.01
C SER A 227 9.45 16.90 -6.22
N LEU A 228 9.49 16.80 -4.88
CA LEU A 228 8.37 17.16 -4.03
C LEU A 228 8.11 18.68 -4.10
N THR A 229 6.88 19.04 -4.43
CA THR A 229 6.39 20.43 -4.42
C THR A 229 5.43 20.65 -3.26
N PRO A 230 5.20 21.91 -2.83
CA PRO A 230 4.16 22.23 -1.86
C PRO A 230 2.78 21.66 -2.20
N THR A 231 2.34 21.85 -3.44
CA THR A 231 1.05 21.32 -3.93
C THR A 231 0.99 19.80 -3.85
N LEU A 232 2.06 19.11 -4.25
CA LEU A 232 2.09 17.64 -4.21
C LEU A 232 2.09 17.09 -2.78
N LEU A 233 2.67 17.82 -1.81
CA LEU A 233 2.56 17.46 -0.39
C LEU A 233 1.12 17.67 0.12
N ASP A 234 0.47 18.78 -0.25
CA ASP A 234 -0.93 19.04 0.09
C ASP A 234 -1.84 17.94 -0.50
N ASP A 235 -1.60 17.53 -1.77
CA ASP A 235 -2.32 16.45 -2.43
C ASP A 235 -2.11 15.10 -1.71
N ALA A 236 -0.88 14.79 -1.27
CA ALA A 236 -0.58 13.57 -0.54
C ALA A 236 -1.26 13.53 0.85
N ILE A 237 -1.31 14.67 1.55
CA ILE A 237 -2.03 14.81 2.82
C ILE A 237 -3.52 14.55 2.60
N LYS A 238 -4.10 15.18 1.58
CA LYS A 238 -5.52 14.99 1.21
C LYS A 238 -5.81 13.55 0.78
N ALA A 239 -4.98 12.98 -0.10
CA ALA A 239 -5.13 11.62 -0.61
C ALA A 239 -4.97 10.55 0.48
N SER A 240 -4.33 10.89 1.60
CA SER A 240 -4.19 10.03 2.78
C SER A 240 -5.23 10.31 3.87
N ASP A 241 -6.07 11.32 3.73
CA ASP A 241 -6.91 11.87 4.81
C ASP A 241 -6.07 12.08 6.09
N ALA A 242 -4.87 12.65 5.93
CA ALA A 242 -3.88 12.75 6.99
C ALA A 242 -4.05 14.03 7.82
N GLU A 243 -3.86 13.90 9.13
CA GLU A 243 -3.93 15.01 10.11
C GLU A 243 -2.66 15.89 10.10
N GLY A 244 -1.60 15.43 9.42
CA GLY A 244 -0.35 16.15 9.29
C GLY A 244 0.80 15.30 8.77
N VAL A 245 2.01 15.67 9.13
CA VAL A 245 3.24 15.02 8.65
C VAL A 245 4.12 14.48 9.79
N TYR A 246 4.87 13.42 9.49
CA TYR A 246 5.86 12.84 10.39
C TYR A 246 7.22 12.73 9.69
N PHE A 247 8.25 13.41 10.22
CA PHE A 247 9.57 13.45 9.62
C PHE A 247 10.51 12.36 10.16
N HIS A 248 11.17 11.63 9.26
CA HIS A 248 12.36 10.86 9.60
C HIS A 248 13.60 11.80 9.66
N LYS A 249 13.62 12.71 10.62
CA LYS A 249 14.63 13.79 10.74
C LYS A 249 16.08 13.30 10.66
N LYS A 250 16.40 12.15 11.29
CA LYS A 250 17.76 11.58 11.26
C LYS A 250 18.12 10.96 9.91
N GLY A 251 17.12 10.62 9.09
CA GLY A 251 17.27 10.07 7.74
C GLY A 251 17.26 11.11 6.63
N MET A 252 17.26 12.42 6.95
CA MET A 252 17.19 13.52 5.99
C MET A 252 18.42 14.44 6.08
N LYS A 253 18.73 15.15 4.98
CA LYS A 253 19.63 16.30 5.04
C LYS A 253 19.00 17.41 5.89
N LYS A 254 19.80 18.13 6.68
CA LYS A 254 19.32 19.24 7.53
C LYS A 254 18.62 20.35 6.73
N SER A 255 19.08 20.61 5.49
CA SER A 255 18.46 21.57 4.56
C SER A 255 17.05 21.17 4.19
N ASP A 256 16.86 19.89 3.81
CA ASP A 256 15.56 19.38 3.38
C ASP A 256 14.56 19.35 4.54
N TYR A 257 15.02 18.90 5.71
CA TYR A 257 14.20 18.97 6.93
C TYR A 257 13.74 20.40 7.24
N ARG A 258 14.69 21.39 7.18
CA ARG A 258 14.36 22.79 7.43
C ARG A 258 13.33 23.31 6.44
N LYS A 259 13.58 23.12 5.14
CA LYS A 259 12.66 23.52 4.06
C LYS A 259 11.23 23.03 4.31
N TRP A 260 11.09 21.72 4.54
CA TRP A 260 9.75 21.13 4.67
C TRP A 260 9.09 21.39 6.03
N LYS A 261 9.90 21.60 7.07
CA LYS A 261 9.37 22.06 8.37
C LYS A 261 8.84 23.49 8.30
N GLU A 262 9.58 24.41 7.66
CA GLU A 262 9.15 25.80 7.42
C GLU A 262 7.85 25.82 6.59
N HIS A 263 7.79 25.02 5.51
CA HIS A 263 6.57 24.89 4.72
C HIS A 263 5.38 24.40 5.57
N ALA A 264 5.57 23.38 6.39
CA ALA A 264 4.53 22.87 7.27
C ALA A 264 4.03 23.96 8.25
N ASP A 265 4.95 24.75 8.83
CA ASP A 265 4.61 25.83 9.74
C ASP A 265 3.81 26.96 9.03
N GLU A 266 4.24 27.38 7.84
CA GLU A 266 3.55 28.39 7.02
C GLU A 266 2.12 27.98 6.65
N ARG A 267 1.94 26.69 6.33
CA ARG A 267 0.64 26.11 5.94
C ARG A 267 -0.19 25.65 7.13
N ARG A 268 0.34 25.76 8.36
CA ARG A 268 -0.29 25.25 9.59
C ARG A 268 -0.56 23.73 9.54
N ILE A 269 0.28 22.99 8.81
CA ILE A 269 0.25 21.54 8.77
C ILE A 269 0.87 21.04 10.10
N ARG A 270 0.15 20.22 10.83
CA ARG A 270 0.65 19.67 12.09
C ARG A 270 1.85 18.75 11.83
N VAL A 271 2.94 18.98 12.56
CA VAL A 271 4.12 18.12 12.54
C VAL A 271 4.10 17.24 13.78
N PHE A 272 3.95 15.95 13.55
CA PHE A 272 3.92 14.96 14.61
C PHE A 272 5.32 14.43 14.95
N SER A 273 5.47 14.04 16.18
CA SER A 273 6.63 13.32 16.70
C SER A 273 6.17 12.01 17.37
N GLN A 274 7.07 11.12 17.67
CA GLN A 274 6.73 9.85 18.36
C GLN A 274 6.08 10.08 19.74
N ALA A 275 6.38 11.20 20.39
CA ALA A 275 5.79 11.56 21.69
C ALA A 275 4.30 11.95 21.59
N ASP A 276 3.80 12.26 20.39
CA ASP A 276 2.41 12.62 20.15
C ASP A 276 1.48 11.39 20.02
N TYR A 277 2.06 10.20 19.94
CA TYR A 277 1.30 8.98 19.69
C TYR A 277 1.15 8.12 20.94
N ASN A 278 -0.02 7.53 21.13
CA ASN A 278 -0.21 6.49 22.14
C ASN A 278 0.59 5.23 21.75
N LYS A 279 1.09 4.49 22.75
CA LYS A 279 1.75 3.21 22.50
C LYS A 279 0.76 2.18 21.96
N ARG A 280 1.28 1.27 21.14
CA ARG A 280 0.57 0.09 20.67
C ARG A 280 1.06 -1.12 21.45
N ASP A 281 0.14 -1.91 21.95
CA ASP A 281 0.41 -3.24 22.52
C ASP A 281 0.29 -4.24 21.36
N LEU A 282 1.42 -4.88 20.99
CA LEU A 282 1.51 -5.91 19.96
C LEU A 282 1.59 -7.30 20.55
#